data_3581720302b4d84bf3acf2638bc66e73
#
_entry.id   3581720302b4d84bf3acf2638bc66e73
#
_cell.length_a   1.000
_cell.length_b   1.000
_cell.length_c   1.000
_cell.angle_alpha   90.00
_cell.angle_beta   90.00
_cell.angle_gamma   90.00
#
_symmetry.space_group_name_H-M   'P 1'
#
loop_
_entity.id
_entity.type
_entity.pdbx_description
1 polymer ?
#
loop_
_entity_poly.entity_id
_entity_poly.type
_entity_poly.pdbx_seq_one_letter_code
_entity_poly.pdbx_strand_id
1 'polypeptide(L)'
;MLYGQVTSNAGEPIPNALIQVWQTSEHGLYDLQTHGLDGTDLRANFRTDADGRYYFRTVRPLGYSIPMDGPVGTMVKAQNRHGFRPSHVHFLISGEGFRELVTALYFGDDKHIDSDTVFGVSGSLVVAANEDPNSPVPGLRAVHYDFRLAAAAPGESGRVGADPTKMMQAAE
;
A
#
# COMPACT_ATOMS: atom_id res chain seq x y z
N MET A 1 10.45 -2.42 8.12
CA MET A 1 10.96 -2.88 6.82
C MET A 1 9.89 -3.65 6.09
N LEU A 2 9.63 -3.35 4.83
CA LEU A 2 8.80 -4.19 3.92
C LEU A 2 9.68 -4.62 2.75
N TYR A 3 9.56 -5.88 2.32
CA TYR A 3 10.31 -6.41 1.19
C TYR A 3 9.62 -7.62 0.58
N GLY A 4 9.98 -7.98 -0.64
CA GLY A 4 9.45 -9.13 -1.35
C GLY A 4 9.73 -9.05 -2.85
N GLN A 5 8.92 -9.73 -3.62
CA GLN A 5 9.07 -9.83 -5.06
C GLN A 5 7.73 -9.54 -5.76
N VAL A 6 7.81 -8.93 -6.93
CA VAL A 6 6.68 -8.79 -7.86
C VAL A 6 6.88 -9.78 -8.99
N THR A 7 5.89 -10.66 -9.18
CA THR A 7 5.92 -11.71 -10.20
C THR A 7 4.66 -11.69 -11.05
N SER A 8 4.71 -12.32 -12.21
CA SER A 8 3.53 -12.69 -12.98
C SER A 8 2.73 -13.80 -12.28
N ASN A 9 1.52 -14.09 -12.75
CA ASN A 9 0.76 -15.26 -12.28
C ASN A 9 1.47 -16.60 -12.58
N ALA A 10 2.40 -16.63 -13.54
CA ALA A 10 3.23 -17.79 -13.83
C ALA A 10 4.45 -17.91 -12.88
N GLY A 11 4.66 -16.93 -12.00
CA GLY A 11 5.80 -16.89 -11.06
C GLY A 11 7.06 -16.26 -11.64
N GLU A 12 7.01 -15.68 -12.85
CA GLU A 12 8.17 -15.02 -13.45
C GLU A 12 8.37 -13.63 -12.85
N PRO A 13 9.60 -13.24 -12.49
CA PRO A 13 9.89 -11.90 -11.99
C PRO A 13 9.47 -10.81 -12.97
N ILE A 14 8.96 -9.69 -12.43
CA ILE A 14 8.65 -8.49 -13.22
C ILE A 14 9.67 -7.41 -12.87
N PRO A 15 10.71 -7.23 -13.69
CA PRO A 15 11.69 -6.17 -13.49
C PRO A 15 11.08 -4.80 -13.79
N ASN A 16 11.62 -3.76 -13.14
CA ASN A 16 11.22 -2.37 -13.34
C ASN A 16 9.73 -2.07 -13.09
N ALA A 17 9.00 -2.96 -12.38
CA ALA A 17 7.64 -2.66 -11.96
C ALA A 17 7.63 -1.44 -11.03
N LEU A 18 6.72 -0.50 -11.29
CA LEU A 18 6.53 0.66 -10.43
C LEU A 18 5.68 0.26 -9.23
N ILE A 19 6.18 0.53 -8.04
CA ILE A 19 5.49 0.33 -6.77
C ILE A 19 5.30 1.69 -6.12
N GLN A 20 4.07 2.14 -6.03
CA GLN A 20 3.68 3.34 -5.33
C GLN A 20 3.11 2.94 -3.97
N VAL A 21 3.62 3.52 -2.89
CA VAL A 21 3.17 3.22 -1.54
C VAL A 21 2.73 4.49 -0.83
N TRP A 22 1.74 4.37 0.06
CA TRP A 22 1.35 5.43 0.97
C TRP A 22 0.72 4.83 2.22
N GLN A 23 0.88 5.53 3.32
CA GLN A 23 0.39 5.11 4.62
C GLN A 23 0.15 6.31 5.54
N THR A 24 -0.50 6.06 6.67
CA THR A 24 -0.54 7.00 7.79
C THR A 24 0.77 6.99 8.57
N SER A 25 1.02 8.07 9.30
CA SER A 25 2.08 8.16 10.30
C SER A 25 1.78 7.29 11.53
N GLU A 26 2.70 7.29 12.48
CA GLU A 26 2.51 6.74 13.83
C GLU A 26 1.44 7.48 14.64
N HIS A 27 0.89 8.56 14.11
CA HIS A 27 -0.23 9.31 14.70
C HIS A 27 -1.57 9.06 13.99
N GLY A 28 -1.60 8.21 12.97
CA GLY A 28 -2.81 7.88 12.22
C GLY A 28 -3.25 8.96 11.23
N LEU A 29 -2.34 9.85 10.82
CA LEU A 29 -2.60 10.91 9.84
C LEU A 29 -1.85 10.64 8.54
N TYR A 30 -2.51 10.90 7.41
CA TYR A 30 -1.84 11.01 6.12
C TYR A 30 -1.13 12.36 5.98
N ASP A 31 -0.16 12.43 5.08
CA ASP A 31 0.58 13.64 4.77
C ASP A 31 -0.33 14.85 4.48
N LEU A 32 -1.38 14.64 3.69
CA LEU A 32 -2.36 15.69 3.36
C LEU A 32 -3.20 16.19 4.55
N GLN A 33 -3.18 15.49 5.68
CA GLN A 33 -3.89 15.84 6.91
C GLN A 33 -2.97 16.50 7.94
N THR A 34 -1.66 16.53 7.67
CA THR A 34 -0.66 17.07 8.59
C THR A 34 -0.45 18.57 8.33
N HIS A 35 -0.91 19.41 9.25
CA HIS A 35 -0.73 20.86 9.15
C HIS A 35 0.74 21.24 9.25
N GLY A 36 1.18 22.14 8.36
CA GLY A 36 2.56 22.68 8.37
C GLY A 36 3.60 21.76 7.74
N LEU A 37 3.18 20.63 7.16
CA LEU A 37 4.07 19.80 6.36
C LEU A 37 4.29 20.46 4.99
N ASP A 38 5.56 20.70 4.65
CA ASP A 38 5.94 21.14 3.31
C ASP A 38 6.32 19.92 2.47
N GLY A 39 5.49 19.59 1.47
CA GLY A 39 5.66 18.42 0.61
C GLY A 39 4.88 17.17 1.03
N THR A 40 5.40 16.01 0.69
CA THR A 40 4.78 14.70 0.98
C THR A 40 5.58 13.92 2.02
N ASP A 41 4.89 13.13 2.85
CA ASP A 41 5.50 12.24 3.81
C ASP A 41 4.84 10.86 3.78
N LEU A 42 5.62 9.80 4.07
CA LEU A 42 5.15 8.41 4.11
C LEU A 42 4.48 7.95 2.81
N ARG A 43 4.91 8.56 1.70
CA ARG A 43 4.50 8.29 0.34
C ARG A 43 5.74 8.23 -0.54
N ALA A 44 5.88 7.15 -1.34
CA ALA A 44 7.06 6.98 -2.16
C ALA A 44 6.78 6.12 -3.39
N ASN A 45 7.64 6.27 -4.39
CA ASN A 45 7.69 5.44 -5.59
C ASN A 45 8.98 4.64 -5.59
N PHE A 46 8.89 3.33 -5.82
CA PHE A 46 10.01 2.41 -5.96
C PHE A 46 9.88 1.67 -7.28
N ARG A 47 10.99 1.10 -7.73
CA ARG A 47 10.98 0.16 -8.85
C ARG A 47 11.64 -1.15 -8.42
N THR A 48 11.11 -2.25 -8.93
CA THR A 48 11.71 -3.56 -8.74
C THR A 48 13.04 -3.65 -9.49
N ASP A 49 13.97 -4.44 -8.94
CA ASP A 49 15.24 -4.77 -9.58
C ASP A 49 15.06 -5.78 -10.74
N ALA A 50 16.18 -6.28 -11.29
CA ALA A 50 16.19 -7.25 -12.38
C ALA A 50 15.51 -8.58 -12.02
N ASP A 51 15.49 -8.93 -10.73
CA ASP A 51 14.84 -10.13 -10.19
C ASP A 51 13.41 -9.87 -9.72
N GLY A 52 12.85 -8.69 -10.01
CA GLY A 52 11.51 -8.31 -9.54
C GLY A 52 11.44 -7.99 -8.05
N ARG A 53 12.56 -7.84 -7.35
CA ARG A 53 12.60 -7.60 -5.90
C ARG A 53 12.40 -6.15 -5.56
N TYR A 54 11.80 -5.90 -4.39
CA TYR A 54 11.64 -4.58 -3.79
C TYR A 54 11.91 -4.60 -2.30
N TYR A 55 12.33 -3.48 -1.77
CA TYR A 55 12.37 -3.25 -0.33
C TYR A 55 12.33 -1.75 -0.01
N PHE A 56 11.75 -1.42 1.13
CA PHE A 56 11.78 -0.06 1.67
C PHE A 56 11.66 -0.06 3.20
N ARG A 57 12.09 1.04 3.81
CA ARG A 57 11.98 1.28 5.25
C ARG A 57 10.90 2.30 5.50
N THR A 58 10.11 2.08 6.53
CA THR A 58 9.07 3.01 6.96
C THR A 58 8.80 2.87 8.45
N VAL A 59 8.05 3.79 9.02
CA VAL A 59 7.47 3.66 10.37
C VAL A 59 6.26 2.71 10.33
N ARG A 60 5.88 2.17 11.47
CA ARG A 60 4.64 1.43 11.60
C ARG A 60 3.46 2.40 11.48
N PRO A 61 2.53 2.24 10.52
CA PRO A 61 1.33 3.07 10.47
C PRO A 61 0.43 2.80 11.69
N LEU A 62 -0.33 3.81 12.11
CA LEU A 62 -1.43 3.63 13.04
C LEU A 62 -2.74 3.52 12.26
N GLY A 63 -3.67 2.71 12.76
CA GLY A 63 -5.05 2.69 12.28
C GLY A 63 -5.74 4.05 12.51
N TYR A 64 -6.72 4.38 11.68
CA TYR A 64 -7.38 5.69 11.74
C TYR A 64 -8.90 5.58 11.55
N SER A 65 -9.62 6.62 11.98
CA SER A 65 -11.05 6.74 11.69
C SER A 65 -11.27 7.47 10.36
N ILE A 66 -12.13 6.93 9.50
CA ILE A 66 -12.64 7.69 8.37
C ILE A 66 -13.42 8.92 8.87
N PRO A 67 -13.58 9.99 8.06
CA PRO A 67 -14.44 11.12 8.41
C PRO A 67 -15.87 10.66 8.71
N MET A 68 -16.36 11.01 9.91
CA MET A 68 -17.67 10.57 10.42
C MET A 68 -18.70 11.70 10.49
N ASP A 69 -18.37 12.87 9.96
CA ASP A 69 -19.19 14.10 9.98
C ASP A 69 -20.07 14.29 8.75
N GLY A 70 -19.84 13.48 7.69
CA GLY A 70 -20.59 13.52 6.43
C GLY A 70 -21.63 12.40 6.29
N PRO A 71 -22.25 12.27 5.08
CA PRO A 71 -23.26 11.25 4.79
C PRO A 71 -22.81 9.82 5.07
N VAL A 72 -21.56 9.49 4.72
CA VAL A 72 -20.98 8.16 5.00
C VAL A 72 -20.94 7.88 6.50
N GLY A 73 -20.49 8.86 7.31
CA GLY A 73 -20.50 8.74 8.76
C GLY A 73 -21.90 8.54 9.34
N THR A 74 -22.92 9.21 8.78
CA THR A 74 -24.32 9.00 9.15
C THR A 74 -24.78 7.56 8.88
N MET A 75 -24.42 7.01 7.71
CA MET A 75 -24.74 5.61 7.36
C MET A 75 -24.04 4.61 8.27
N VAL A 76 -22.77 4.81 8.58
CA VAL A 76 -21.99 3.94 9.48
C VAL A 76 -22.60 3.96 10.89
N LYS A 77 -22.94 5.15 11.43
CA LYS A 77 -23.59 5.31 12.73
C LYS A 77 -24.97 4.63 12.77
N ALA A 78 -25.77 4.76 11.70
CA ALA A 78 -27.09 4.12 11.61
C ALA A 78 -27.02 2.58 11.64
N GLN A 79 -25.88 2.01 11.25
CA GLN A 79 -25.59 0.57 11.33
C GLN A 79 -24.97 0.17 12.68
N ASN A 80 -24.88 1.07 13.65
CA ASN A 80 -24.20 0.86 14.93
C ASN A 80 -22.73 0.39 14.77
N ARG A 81 -22.03 0.96 13.79
CA ARG A 81 -20.62 0.63 13.48
C ARG A 81 -19.70 1.80 13.83
N HIS A 82 -18.46 1.49 14.12
CA HIS A 82 -17.41 2.50 14.27
C HIS A 82 -16.82 2.89 12.91
N GLY A 83 -16.08 4.00 12.85
CA GLY A 83 -15.42 4.50 11.65
C GLY A 83 -13.96 4.05 11.49
N PHE A 84 -13.45 3.17 12.36
CA PHE A 84 -12.03 2.84 12.37
C PHE A 84 -11.63 1.84 11.28
N ARG A 85 -10.46 2.07 10.71
CA ARG A 85 -9.72 1.15 9.86
C ARG A 85 -8.48 0.64 10.61
N PRO A 86 -8.10 -0.64 10.45
CA PRO A 86 -6.88 -1.17 11.03
C PRO A 86 -5.64 -0.53 10.39
N SER A 87 -4.51 -0.63 11.07
CA SER A 87 -3.18 -0.26 10.58
C SER A 87 -2.87 -0.94 9.26
N HIS A 88 -2.50 -0.18 8.21
CA HIS A 88 -2.23 -0.71 6.87
C HIS A 88 -1.30 0.18 6.05
N VAL A 89 -0.68 -0.43 5.06
CA VAL A 89 0.11 0.24 4.02
C VAL A 89 -0.56 -0.02 2.68
N HIS A 90 -0.83 1.02 1.92
CA HIS A 90 -1.37 0.93 0.57
C HIS A 90 -0.28 0.70 -0.47
N PHE A 91 -0.65 -0.03 -1.51
CA PHE A 91 0.18 -0.29 -2.68
C PHE A 91 -0.63 -0.06 -3.95
N LEU A 92 0.00 0.58 -4.92
CA LEU A 92 -0.39 0.58 -6.31
C LEU A 92 0.81 0.09 -7.11
N ILE A 93 0.65 -1.05 -7.79
CA ILE A 93 1.74 -1.71 -8.50
C ILE A 93 1.36 -1.83 -9.97
N SER A 94 2.26 -1.37 -10.83
CA SER A 94 2.08 -1.42 -12.28
C SER A 94 3.34 -1.93 -12.98
N GLY A 95 3.16 -2.68 -14.06
CA GLY A 95 4.21 -3.21 -14.92
C GLY A 95 3.76 -3.22 -16.37
N GLU A 96 4.69 -3.08 -17.29
CA GLU A 96 4.38 -3.12 -18.71
C GLU A 96 3.80 -4.50 -19.09
N GLY A 97 2.65 -4.51 -19.77
CA GLY A 97 1.94 -5.74 -20.14
C GLY A 97 1.12 -6.40 -19.02
N PHE A 98 1.05 -5.76 -17.84
CA PHE A 98 0.29 -6.28 -16.69
C PHE A 98 -0.83 -5.34 -16.28
N ARG A 99 -1.87 -5.90 -15.67
CA ARG A 99 -2.94 -5.13 -15.04
C ARG A 99 -2.40 -4.48 -13.76
N GLU A 100 -2.80 -3.23 -13.55
CA GLU A 100 -2.50 -2.51 -12.32
C GLU A 100 -3.16 -3.19 -11.12
N LEU A 101 -2.41 -3.34 -10.03
CA LEU A 101 -2.88 -3.86 -8.77
C LEU A 101 -2.96 -2.75 -7.73
N VAL A 102 -4.15 -2.46 -7.24
CA VAL A 102 -4.35 -1.60 -6.06
C VAL A 102 -4.74 -2.48 -4.88
N THR A 103 -3.97 -2.43 -3.80
CA THR A 103 -4.20 -3.25 -2.62
C THR A 103 -3.67 -2.58 -1.34
N ALA A 104 -3.84 -3.25 -0.21
CA ALA A 104 -3.22 -2.83 1.06
C ALA A 104 -2.79 -4.06 1.86
N LEU A 105 -1.73 -3.92 2.66
CA LEU A 105 -1.33 -4.92 3.65
C LEU A 105 -1.73 -4.44 5.04
N TYR A 106 -2.42 -5.30 5.78
CA TYR A 106 -2.99 -5.00 7.08
C TYR A 106 -2.19 -5.70 8.18
N PHE A 107 -1.88 -4.98 9.25
CA PHE A 107 -1.14 -5.55 10.38
C PHE A 107 -2.10 -6.29 11.33
N GLY A 108 -1.87 -7.60 11.48
CA GLY A 108 -2.78 -8.51 12.17
C GLY A 108 -2.94 -8.30 13.68
N ASP A 109 -2.04 -7.52 14.30
CA ASP A 109 -2.11 -7.15 15.72
C ASP A 109 -2.89 -5.84 15.97
N ASP A 110 -3.51 -5.24 14.95
CA ASP A 110 -4.40 -4.09 15.14
C ASP A 110 -5.75 -4.54 15.70
N LYS A 111 -6.25 -3.81 16.70
CA LYS A 111 -7.51 -4.11 17.39
C LYS A 111 -8.75 -4.07 16.51
N HIS A 112 -8.67 -3.44 15.34
CA HIS A 112 -9.78 -3.32 14.39
C HIS A 112 -9.63 -4.24 13.18
N ILE A 113 -8.72 -5.21 13.23
CA ILE A 113 -8.44 -6.12 12.10
C ILE A 113 -9.69 -6.88 11.64
N ASP A 114 -10.54 -7.31 12.56
CA ASP A 114 -11.77 -8.05 12.28
C ASP A 114 -12.99 -7.15 12.08
N SER A 115 -12.85 -5.84 12.20
CA SER A 115 -13.96 -4.88 12.18
C SER A 115 -13.71 -3.66 11.29
N ASP A 116 -12.84 -3.79 10.27
CA ASP A 116 -12.57 -2.70 9.34
C ASP A 116 -13.86 -2.10 8.78
N THR A 117 -14.04 -0.80 8.99
CA THR A 117 -15.29 -0.12 8.61
C THR A 117 -15.55 -0.13 7.10
N VAL A 118 -14.53 -0.32 6.26
CA VAL A 118 -14.67 -0.41 4.80
C VAL A 118 -14.56 -1.84 4.27
N PHE A 119 -14.48 -2.85 5.15
CA PHE A 119 -14.41 -4.26 4.78
C PHE A 119 -13.24 -4.61 3.85
N GLY A 120 -12.12 -3.88 3.96
CA GLY A 120 -10.97 -4.07 3.08
C GLY A 120 -10.06 -5.23 3.47
N VAL A 121 -10.19 -5.75 4.69
CA VAL A 121 -9.33 -6.82 5.20
C VAL A 121 -9.70 -8.16 4.57
N SER A 122 -8.69 -8.81 4.00
CA SER A 122 -8.75 -10.21 3.56
C SER A 122 -7.61 -10.98 4.23
N GLY A 123 -7.84 -12.23 4.61
CA GLY A 123 -6.85 -13.03 5.33
C GLY A 123 -5.49 -13.12 4.60
N SER A 124 -5.49 -13.16 3.27
CA SER A 124 -4.25 -13.15 2.47
C SER A 124 -3.47 -11.83 2.52
N LEU A 125 -4.09 -10.75 2.96
CA LEU A 125 -3.48 -9.41 3.08
C LEU A 125 -3.06 -9.07 4.52
N VAL A 126 -3.30 -9.98 5.46
CA VAL A 126 -2.91 -9.80 6.86
C VAL A 126 -1.45 -10.21 7.04
N VAL A 127 -0.66 -9.30 7.60
CA VAL A 127 0.78 -9.47 7.79
C VAL A 127 1.20 -9.21 9.24
N ALA A 128 2.37 -9.73 9.59
CA ALA A 128 3.02 -9.48 10.87
C ALA A 128 4.44 -8.97 10.65
N ALA A 129 4.85 -7.96 11.40
CA ALA A 129 6.23 -7.48 11.39
C ALA A 129 7.03 -8.23 12.46
N ASN A 130 7.94 -9.09 12.04
CA ASN A 130 8.76 -9.94 12.91
C ASN A 130 10.25 -9.74 12.64
N GLU A 131 11.10 -10.27 13.53
CA GLU A 131 12.48 -10.46 13.18
C GLU A 131 12.57 -11.48 12.04
N ASP A 132 13.33 -11.16 11.01
CA ASP A 132 13.46 -11.99 9.83
C ASP A 132 14.93 -12.05 9.41
N PRO A 133 15.58 -13.24 9.50
CA PRO A 133 16.97 -13.40 9.10
C PRO A 133 17.20 -13.19 7.60
N ASN A 134 16.15 -13.29 6.77
CA ASN A 134 16.22 -13.05 5.33
C ASN A 134 15.98 -11.58 4.95
N SER A 135 15.69 -10.72 5.95
CA SER A 135 15.49 -9.30 5.70
C SER A 135 16.73 -8.67 5.07
N PRO A 136 16.58 -7.86 4.01
CA PRO A 136 17.70 -7.13 3.41
C PRO A 136 18.46 -6.23 4.39
N VAL A 137 17.84 -5.86 5.50
CA VAL A 137 18.47 -5.04 6.55
C VAL A 137 18.34 -5.77 7.89
N PRO A 138 19.45 -6.32 8.41
CA PRO A 138 19.44 -7.01 9.71
C PRO A 138 19.04 -6.10 10.87
N GLY A 139 18.43 -6.69 11.90
CA GLY A 139 18.07 -5.99 13.14
C GLY A 139 16.82 -5.13 13.07
N LEU A 140 16.13 -5.08 11.93
CA LEU A 140 14.82 -4.46 11.81
C LEU A 140 13.71 -5.51 11.77
N ARG A 141 12.59 -5.22 12.43
CA ARG A 141 11.36 -5.99 12.20
C ARG A 141 10.94 -5.82 10.75
N ALA A 142 10.60 -6.91 10.10
CA ALA A 142 10.32 -6.96 8.68
C ALA A 142 8.97 -7.63 8.38
N VAL A 143 8.37 -7.20 7.29
CA VAL A 143 7.24 -7.84 6.62
C VAL A 143 7.74 -8.32 5.28
N HIS A 144 7.70 -9.62 5.03
CA HIS A 144 7.90 -10.20 3.71
C HIS A 144 6.54 -10.38 3.03
N TYR A 145 6.40 -9.88 1.79
CA TYR A 145 5.18 -10.08 1.00
C TYR A 145 5.47 -10.04 -0.50
N ASP A 146 5.03 -11.07 -1.22
CA ASP A 146 5.18 -11.17 -2.66
C ASP A 146 3.86 -10.81 -3.36
N PHE A 147 3.96 -9.94 -4.39
CA PHE A 147 2.82 -9.55 -5.20
C PHE A 147 2.81 -10.30 -6.52
N ARG A 148 1.60 -10.63 -7.01
CA ARG A 148 1.39 -11.23 -8.32
C ARG A 148 0.52 -10.35 -9.18
N LEU A 149 0.99 -10.07 -10.40
CA LEU A 149 0.25 -9.30 -11.38
C LEU A 149 -0.33 -10.22 -12.46
N ALA A 150 -1.58 -9.99 -12.79
CA ALA A 150 -2.22 -10.62 -13.94
C ALA A 150 -1.79 -9.92 -15.24
N ALA A 151 -1.58 -10.68 -16.30
CA ALA A 151 -1.34 -10.11 -17.63
C ALA A 151 -2.52 -9.20 -18.05
N ALA A 152 -2.23 -8.09 -18.72
CA ALA A 152 -3.23 -7.24 -19.32
C ALA A 152 -3.93 -7.97 -20.48
N ALA A 153 -5.25 -7.78 -20.63
CA ALA A 153 -5.96 -8.28 -21.79
C ALA A 153 -5.56 -7.50 -23.06
N PRO A 154 -5.68 -8.09 -24.26
CA PRO A 154 -5.45 -7.37 -25.52
C PRO A 154 -6.29 -6.08 -25.58
N GLY A 155 -5.64 -4.92 -25.71
CA GLY A 155 -6.28 -3.60 -25.70
C GLY A 155 -6.43 -2.94 -24.32
N GLU A 156 -6.19 -3.64 -23.22
CA GLU A 156 -5.94 -3.03 -21.91
C GLU A 156 -4.48 -2.53 -21.90
N SER A 157 -4.28 -1.24 -22.04
CA SER A 157 -2.99 -0.66 -21.68
C SER A 157 -2.86 -0.79 -20.16
N GLY A 158 -1.97 -1.65 -19.69
CA GLY A 158 -1.48 -1.53 -18.33
C GLY A 158 -1.01 -0.09 -18.17
N ARG A 159 -1.76 0.74 -17.46
CA ARG A 159 -1.30 2.09 -17.15
C ARG A 159 -0.06 1.89 -16.29
N VAL A 160 1.12 2.02 -16.91
CA VAL A 160 2.31 2.37 -16.15
C VAL A 160 1.94 3.68 -15.49
N GLY A 161 1.79 3.69 -14.17
CA GLY A 161 1.33 4.84 -13.41
C GLY A 161 2.00 6.09 -13.97
N ALA A 162 1.21 7.10 -14.31
CA ALA A 162 1.72 8.32 -14.91
C ALA A 162 2.90 8.78 -14.08
N ASP A 163 4.07 8.86 -14.68
CA ASP A 163 5.26 9.37 -14.03
C ASP A 163 4.92 10.77 -13.49
N PRO A 164 4.90 10.99 -12.16
CA PRO A 164 4.51 12.28 -11.58
C PRO A 164 5.31 13.44 -12.16
N THR A 165 6.56 13.18 -12.62
CA THR A 165 7.41 14.20 -13.28
C THR A 165 6.86 14.62 -14.64
N LYS A 166 6.11 13.76 -15.34
CA LYS A 166 5.45 14.09 -16.61
C LYS A 166 4.12 14.83 -16.44
N MET A 167 3.45 14.68 -15.31
CA MET A 167 2.22 15.43 -15.03
C MET A 167 2.50 16.91 -14.71
N MET A 168 3.65 17.24 -14.15
CA MET A 168 4.04 18.64 -13.89
C MET A 168 4.42 19.40 -15.16
N GLN A 169 4.89 18.73 -16.21
CA GLN A 169 5.27 19.36 -17.49
C GLN A 169 4.09 19.63 -18.42
N ALA A 170 2.92 19.07 -18.16
CA ALA A 170 1.70 19.29 -18.97
C ALA A 170 0.79 20.41 -18.43
N ALA A 171 1.20 21.09 -17.34
CA ALA A 171 0.45 22.19 -16.69
C ALA A 171 1.09 23.56 -16.90
N GLU A 172 2.11 23.69 -17.77
CA GLU A 172 2.63 24.94 -18.33
C GLU A 172 2.11 25.12 -19.77
#